data_a232279f3708d66b88219d93006f3a78
#
_entry.id   a232279f3708d66b88219d93006f3a78
#
_cell.length_a   1.000
_cell.length_b   1.000
_cell.length_c   1.000
_cell.angle_alpha   90.00
_cell.angle_beta   90.00
_cell.angle_gamma   90.00
#
_symmetry.space_group_name_H-M   'P 1'
#
loop_
_entity.id
_entity.type
_entity.pdbx_description
1 polymer ?
#
loop_
_entity_poly.entity_id
_entity_poly.type
_entity_poly.pdbx_seq_one_letter_code
_entity_poly.pdbx_strand_id
1 'polypeptide(L)'
;MKNPLRKLIPKQEVIPSTKGGLSTFGGVFTPSILTILGVIMYLRFGWVVGNVGLIGTLLIVTLSTAITFLTALSIAAIATDQRVRIGGAYYMISRSLGIESGGAIGIPLYIAQALSVALYTVGFAESVVGVFPELDFKIVGLVTTVAVAVLAIISAKAAIRAQYFIMFGIALSLLSLLFGSPIEQSNIEMWGAADRHSEGFWTVFAVFFPAVTGIMAGVNMSGDLEDPARSIPRGTFAAIGVGYLIYMILPVILANRADALTLIEDPLIMRKMAYWGDAILIGVWGATLSSAVGSILGAPRVLQALARDGVLPKWLRWLGRGDGKDDSPRMGTVLTLVVALCAVYLGNLNIIAPILTMFFLTTYGVLNITAGIEQLLQSPSFRPKFKVHWSLSLLGALGCISVMFLINAIATGIAFIFVIVIYIWLERRELESAWGDVRRGIWMALTRAGLMRMSVETEAKTWRPHPLVLSGAPTKRFHLIEFASSLTHNRGILTISTVLTNQNISSERQNKMEQKIRDFLSKRSIQGLVRVTSASNPFEGGKKLVDSYGLGALVPNTIILGNSENDDYICLLYTSPSPRDRSLSRMPSSA
;
A
#
# COMPACT_ATOMS: atom_id res chain seq x y z
N MET A 1 -5.18 19.68 41.67
CA MET A 1 -5.22 20.16 40.28
C MET A 1 -5.13 18.95 39.31
N LYS A 2 -6.24 18.52 38.72
CA LYS A 2 -6.27 17.41 37.75
C LYS A 2 -5.91 17.98 36.38
N ASN A 3 -4.79 17.51 35.81
CA ASN A 3 -4.21 17.94 34.54
C ASN A 3 -5.21 17.73 33.38
N PRO A 4 -5.73 18.80 32.72
CA PRO A 4 -6.73 18.69 31.66
C PRO A 4 -6.20 18.03 30.38
N LEU A 5 -4.88 17.92 30.19
CA LEU A 5 -4.25 17.30 29.03
C LEU A 5 -4.39 15.77 28.99
N ARG A 6 -4.80 15.14 30.11
CA ARG A 6 -5.00 13.67 30.17
C ARG A 6 -6.25 13.18 29.42
N LYS A 7 -7.15 14.09 29.02
CA LYS A 7 -8.37 13.77 28.23
C LYS A 7 -8.17 13.79 26.73
N LEU A 8 -7.03 14.27 26.24
CA LEU A 8 -6.72 14.38 24.80
C LEU A 8 -5.94 13.18 24.22
N ILE A 9 -5.51 12.26 25.05
CA ILE A 9 -4.93 11.01 24.59
C ILE A 9 -6.08 10.02 24.45
N PRO A 10 -6.48 9.60 23.24
CA PRO A 10 -7.45 8.52 23.11
C PRO A 10 -6.86 7.32 23.86
N LYS A 11 -7.59 6.83 24.88
CA LYS A 11 -7.25 5.56 25.50
C LYS A 11 -7.14 4.55 24.38
N GLN A 12 -5.93 4.04 24.12
CA GLN A 12 -5.79 2.79 23.40
C GLN A 12 -6.67 1.79 24.14
N GLU A 13 -7.82 1.47 23.56
CA GLU A 13 -8.59 0.32 24.00
C GLU A 13 -7.67 -0.89 23.88
N VAL A 14 -7.21 -1.39 25.01
CA VAL A 14 -6.60 -2.71 25.12
C VAL A 14 -7.76 -3.67 24.86
N ILE A 15 -8.04 -3.94 23.58
CA ILE A 15 -8.97 -4.99 23.18
C ILE A 15 -8.27 -6.29 23.59
N PRO A 16 -8.90 -7.12 24.44
CA PRO A 16 -8.30 -8.35 24.92
C PRO A 16 -7.92 -9.22 23.71
N SER A 17 -6.77 -9.90 23.80
CA SER A 17 -6.36 -10.95 22.86
C SER A 17 -7.56 -11.88 22.67
N THR A 18 -7.96 -12.17 21.45
CA THR A 18 -9.03 -13.13 21.16
C THR A 18 -8.56 -14.49 21.67
N LYS A 19 -9.03 -14.89 22.86
CA LYS A 19 -8.79 -16.25 23.38
C LYS A 19 -9.30 -17.23 22.32
N GLY A 20 -8.38 -17.95 21.66
CA GLY A 20 -8.70 -18.92 20.61
C GLY A 20 -8.28 -18.49 19.18
N GLY A 21 -7.47 -17.44 19.00
CA GLY A 21 -6.89 -17.06 17.71
C GLY A 21 -5.82 -18.05 17.22
N LEU A 22 -5.46 -17.95 15.92
CA LEU A 22 -4.45 -18.80 15.30
C LEU A 22 -3.03 -18.43 15.78
N SER A 23 -2.21 -19.45 16.03
CA SER A 23 -0.79 -19.29 16.39
C SER A 23 0.06 -18.79 15.19
N THR A 24 1.29 -18.37 15.46
CA THR A 24 2.27 -18.00 14.42
C THR A 24 2.47 -19.11 13.40
N PHE A 25 2.58 -20.35 13.85
CA PHE A 25 2.80 -21.50 12.98
C PHE A 25 1.58 -21.79 12.10
N GLY A 26 0.39 -21.92 12.67
CA GLY A 26 -0.82 -22.28 11.91
C GLY A 26 -1.45 -21.11 11.15
N GLY A 27 -1.29 -19.87 11.63
CA GLY A 27 -1.95 -18.71 11.02
C GLY A 27 -1.09 -17.92 10.03
N VAL A 28 0.25 -18.06 10.10
CA VAL A 28 1.15 -17.31 9.19
C VAL A 28 2.12 -18.23 8.47
N PHE A 29 2.92 -19.01 9.20
CA PHE A 29 3.95 -19.85 8.58
C PHE A 29 3.35 -20.88 7.62
N THR A 30 2.41 -21.70 8.09
CA THR A 30 1.82 -22.78 7.32
C THR A 30 1.13 -22.29 6.03
N PRO A 31 0.19 -21.33 6.04
CA PRO A 31 -0.42 -20.85 4.82
C PRO A 31 0.59 -20.18 3.88
N SER A 32 1.59 -19.47 4.41
CA SER A 32 2.62 -18.84 3.58
C SER A 32 3.53 -19.86 2.91
N ILE A 33 4.05 -20.84 3.63
CA ILE A 33 4.94 -21.85 3.07
C ILE A 33 4.22 -22.77 2.07
N LEU A 34 2.96 -23.13 2.31
CA LEU A 34 2.16 -23.93 1.38
C LEU A 34 1.91 -23.18 0.07
N THR A 35 1.75 -21.86 0.14
CA THR A 35 1.59 -21.05 -1.06
C THR A 35 2.92 -20.86 -1.80
N ILE A 36 4.02 -20.70 -1.07
CA ILE A 36 5.38 -20.63 -1.64
C ILE A 36 5.71 -21.96 -2.34
N LEU A 37 5.59 -23.09 -1.65
CA LEU A 37 5.84 -24.42 -2.22
C LEU A 37 4.64 -24.93 -3.02
N GLY A 38 4.05 -24.07 -3.84
CA GLY A 38 2.80 -24.27 -4.55
C GLY A 38 2.97 -24.72 -6.01
N VAL A 39 2.00 -24.31 -6.82
CA VAL A 39 1.83 -24.73 -8.22
C VAL A 39 3.07 -24.47 -9.09
N ILE A 40 3.70 -23.31 -8.94
CA ILE A 40 4.86 -22.92 -9.78
C ILE A 40 6.05 -23.82 -9.50
N MET A 41 6.29 -24.19 -8.24
CA MET A 41 7.36 -25.11 -7.88
C MET A 41 7.24 -26.44 -8.61
N TYR A 42 6.05 -27.02 -8.66
CA TYR A 42 5.85 -28.34 -9.24
C TYR A 42 5.73 -28.34 -10.77
N LEU A 43 5.03 -27.35 -11.35
CA LEU A 43 4.63 -27.39 -12.77
C LEU A 43 5.43 -26.44 -13.66
N ARG A 44 6.17 -25.51 -13.09
CA ARG A 44 6.93 -24.52 -13.89
C ARG A 44 8.40 -24.44 -13.53
N PHE A 45 8.84 -25.06 -12.45
CA PHE A 45 10.24 -24.92 -12.05
C PHE A 45 11.19 -25.63 -13.01
N GLY A 46 10.79 -26.80 -13.57
CA GLY A 46 11.51 -27.44 -14.66
C GLY A 46 11.61 -26.51 -15.89
N TRP A 47 10.49 -25.96 -16.31
CA TRP A 47 10.42 -24.98 -17.40
C TRP A 47 11.31 -23.76 -17.16
N VAL A 48 11.38 -23.24 -15.93
CA VAL A 48 12.29 -22.14 -15.56
C VAL A 48 13.74 -22.55 -15.75
N VAL A 49 14.15 -23.70 -15.21
CA VAL A 49 15.54 -24.21 -15.34
C VAL A 49 15.91 -24.45 -16.80
N GLY A 50 15.01 -25.06 -17.59
CA GLY A 50 15.24 -25.34 -19.00
C GLY A 50 15.41 -24.06 -19.84
N ASN A 51 14.65 -23.00 -19.59
CA ASN A 51 14.72 -21.76 -20.39
C ASN A 51 15.94 -20.89 -20.06
N VAL A 52 16.33 -20.72 -18.81
CA VAL A 52 17.38 -19.77 -18.40
C VAL A 52 18.64 -20.44 -17.84
N GLY A 53 18.66 -21.77 -17.78
CA GLY A 53 19.77 -22.53 -17.21
C GLY A 53 19.87 -22.45 -15.69
N LEU A 54 20.87 -23.11 -15.12
CA LEU A 54 21.04 -23.20 -13.68
C LEU A 54 21.33 -21.82 -13.04
N ILE A 55 22.32 -21.09 -13.55
CA ILE A 55 22.69 -19.76 -12.99
C ILE A 55 21.56 -18.77 -13.17
N GLY A 56 20.92 -18.76 -14.35
CA GLY A 56 19.75 -17.89 -14.60
C GLY A 56 18.63 -18.14 -13.60
N THR A 57 18.33 -19.42 -13.32
CA THR A 57 17.33 -19.80 -12.31
C THR A 57 17.70 -19.35 -10.91
N LEU A 58 18.95 -19.59 -10.47
CA LEU A 58 19.42 -19.16 -9.16
C LEU A 58 19.35 -17.63 -9.00
N LEU A 59 19.63 -16.88 -10.07
CA LEU A 59 19.46 -15.41 -10.08
C LEU A 59 18.00 -15.00 -9.98
N ILE A 60 17.09 -15.66 -10.74
CA ILE A 60 15.65 -15.42 -10.65
C ILE A 60 15.14 -15.67 -9.24
N VAL A 61 15.50 -16.80 -8.64
CA VAL A 61 15.12 -17.17 -7.27
C VAL A 61 15.62 -16.11 -6.27
N THR A 62 16.89 -15.74 -6.37
CA THR A 62 17.52 -14.78 -5.45
C THR A 62 16.91 -13.40 -5.59
N LEU A 63 16.73 -12.90 -6.81
CA LEU A 63 16.15 -11.57 -7.07
C LEU A 63 14.69 -11.50 -6.62
N SER A 64 13.89 -12.51 -6.96
CA SER A 64 12.49 -12.59 -6.55
C SER A 64 12.34 -12.66 -5.03
N THR A 65 13.17 -13.48 -4.37
CA THR A 65 13.16 -13.62 -2.92
C THR A 65 13.67 -12.35 -2.23
N ALA A 66 14.67 -11.66 -2.79
CA ALA A 66 15.16 -10.38 -2.25
C ALA A 66 14.06 -9.31 -2.24
N ILE A 67 13.29 -9.18 -3.33
CA ILE A 67 12.15 -8.26 -3.40
C ILE A 67 11.10 -8.62 -2.36
N THR A 68 10.76 -9.90 -2.25
CA THR A 68 9.79 -10.40 -1.26
C THR A 68 10.29 -10.20 0.17
N PHE A 69 11.57 -10.41 0.44
CA PHE A 69 12.18 -10.20 1.75
C PHE A 69 12.17 -8.71 2.14
N LEU A 70 12.54 -7.79 1.25
CA LEU A 70 12.46 -6.35 1.49
C LEU A 70 11.01 -5.92 1.77
N THR A 71 10.05 -6.49 1.02
CA THR A 71 8.62 -6.25 1.27
C THR A 71 8.19 -6.82 2.63
N ALA A 72 8.67 -7.98 3.01
CA ALA A 72 8.40 -8.58 4.32
C ALA A 72 8.96 -7.74 5.48
N LEU A 73 10.13 -7.10 5.31
CA LEU A 73 10.65 -6.12 6.27
C LEU A 73 9.68 -4.93 6.45
N SER A 74 9.18 -4.39 5.35
CA SER A 74 8.21 -3.28 5.35
C SER A 74 6.88 -3.69 5.99
N ILE A 75 6.36 -4.87 5.66
CA ILE A 75 5.16 -5.44 6.29
C ILE A 75 5.37 -5.63 7.79
N ALA A 76 6.53 -6.16 8.21
CA ALA A 76 6.87 -6.36 9.62
C ALA A 76 6.90 -5.04 10.40
N ALA A 77 7.46 -3.98 9.81
CA ALA A 77 7.45 -2.65 10.41
C ALA A 77 6.02 -2.15 10.62
N ILE A 78 5.17 -2.16 9.59
CA ILE A 78 3.78 -1.68 9.68
C ILE A 78 2.95 -2.58 10.63
N ALA A 79 3.07 -3.90 10.55
CA ALA A 79 2.30 -4.83 11.37
C ALA A 79 2.65 -4.78 12.87
N THR A 80 3.87 -4.32 13.21
CA THR A 80 4.29 -4.13 14.61
C THR A 80 3.96 -2.75 15.17
N ASP A 81 3.66 -1.78 14.31
CA ASP A 81 3.18 -0.45 14.69
C ASP A 81 1.68 -0.46 14.98
N GLN A 82 0.90 -1.04 14.08
CA GLN A 82 -0.55 -1.04 14.12
C GLN A 82 -1.07 -2.48 14.20
N ARG A 83 -2.11 -2.70 15.00
CA ARG A 83 -2.80 -3.99 14.98
C ARG A 83 -3.55 -4.14 13.67
N VAL A 84 -3.01 -4.97 12.79
CA VAL A 84 -3.63 -5.24 11.49
C VAL A 84 -4.95 -5.98 11.69
N ARG A 85 -6.03 -5.41 11.12
CA ARG A 85 -7.38 -5.98 11.14
C ARG A 85 -7.68 -6.67 9.80
N ILE A 86 -8.94 -7.01 9.56
CA ILE A 86 -9.43 -7.58 8.30
C ILE A 86 -9.04 -6.69 7.12
N GLY A 87 -8.56 -7.29 6.03
CA GLY A 87 -8.11 -6.58 4.83
C GLY A 87 -6.60 -6.66 4.56
N GLY A 88 -5.81 -7.21 5.49
CA GLY A 88 -4.37 -7.48 5.29
C GLY A 88 -3.59 -6.25 4.79
N ALA A 89 -2.93 -6.38 3.63
CA ALA A 89 -2.13 -5.31 3.06
C ALA A 89 -2.94 -4.05 2.71
N TYR A 90 -4.18 -4.18 2.24
CA TYR A 90 -5.07 -3.04 2.03
C TYR A 90 -5.23 -2.22 3.31
N TYR A 91 -5.49 -2.89 4.45
CA TYR A 91 -5.63 -2.22 5.74
C TYR A 91 -4.35 -1.45 6.11
N MET A 92 -3.18 -2.07 5.92
CA MET A 92 -1.88 -1.44 6.19
C MET A 92 -1.69 -0.16 5.37
N ILE A 93 -1.94 -0.21 4.06
CA ILE A 93 -1.78 0.94 3.16
C ILE A 93 -2.80 2.03 3.48
N SER A 94 -4.08 1.68 3.65
CA SER A 94 -5.15 2.65 3.88
C SER A 94 -5.01 3.41 5.20
N ARG A 95 -4.45 2.78 6.23
CA ARG A 95 -4.24 3.42 7.54
C ARG A 95 -2.99 4.30 7.58
N SER A 96 -2.04 4.08 6.70
CA SER A 96 -0.83 4.90 6.59
C SER A 96 -0.98 6.01 5.54
N LEU A 97 -1.33 5.67 4.29
CA LEU A 97 -1.37 6.62 3.17
C LEU A 97 -2.76 7.23 2.88
N GLY A 98 -3.77 6.88 3.68
CA GLY A 98 -5.16 7.32 3.46
C GLY A 98 -5.99 6.33 2.67
N ILE A 99 -7.34 6.49 2.77
CA ILE A 99 -8.30 5.56 2.15
C ILE A 99 -8.21 5.60 0.62
N GLU A 100 -7.94 6.75 0.03
CA GLU A 100 -7.84 6.92 -1.42
C GLU A 100 -6.65 6.14 -1.99
N SER A 101 -5.46 6.29 -1.37
CA SER A 101 -4.27 5.53 -1.75
C SER A 101 -4.45 4.03 -1.50
N GLY A 102 -5.01 3.69 -0.33
CA GLY A 102 -5.36 2.31 0.00
C GLY A 102 -6.33 1.71 -1.00
N GLY A 103 -7.39 2.43 -1.38
CA GLY A 103 -8.38 1.98 -2.34
C GLY A 103 -7.83 1.79 -3.75
N ALA A 104 -6.96 2.72 -4.20
CA ALA A 104 -6.31 2.62 -5.50
C ALA A 104 -5.45 1.36 -5.66
N ILE A 105 -4.88 0.85 -4.57
CA ILE A 105 -4.09 -0.39 -4.55
C ILE A 105 -4.91 -1.61 -4.11
N GLY A 106 -5.91 -1.40 -3.26
CA GLY A 106 -6.74 -2.49 -2.75
C GLY A 106 -7.58 -3.16 -3.83
N ILE A 107 -8.02 -2.41 -4.85
CA ILE A 107 -8.74 -2.98 -6.00
C ILE A 107 -7.83 -3.91 -6.82
N PRO A 108 -6.62 -3.49 -7.29
CA PRO A 108 -5.65 -4.40 -7.90
C PRO A 108 -5.29 -5.60 -7.01
N LEU A 109 -5.10 -5.40 -5.71
CA LEU A 109 -4.84 -6.49 -4.77
C LEU A 109 -5.97 -7.51 -4.71
N TYR A 110 -7.23 -7.06 -4.70
CA TYR A 110 -8.38 -7.94 -4.75
C TYR A 110 -8.39 -8.77 -6.04
N ILE A 111 -8.16 -8.13 -7.19
CA ILE A 111 -8.09 -8.80 -8.49
C ILE A 111 -6.95 -9.83 -8.50
N ALA A 112 -5.76 -9.46 -7.99
CA ALA A 112 -4.63 -10.39 -7.86
C ALA A 112 -5.00 -11.63 -7.03
N GLN A 113 -5.64 -11.45 -5.89
CA GLN A 113 -6.07 -12.54 -5.02
C GLN A 113 -7.14 -13.43 -5.69
N ALA A 114 -8.07 -12.83 -6.45
CA ALA A 114 -9.08 -13.58 -7.21
C ALA A 114 -8.46 -14.37 -8.37
N LEU A 115 -7.50 -13.78 -9.09
CA LEU A 115 -6.73 -14.47 -10.14
C LEU A 115 -5.83 -15.56 -9.56
N SER A 116 -5.37 -15.44 -8.32
CA SER A 116 -4.61 -16.49 -7.64
C SER A 116 -5.44 -17.76 -7.48
N VAL A 117 -6.76 -17.66 -7.22
CA VAL A 117 -7.65 -18.83 -7.19
C VAL A 117 -7.61 -19.55 -8.53
N ALA A 118 -7.74 -18.79 -9.64
CA ALA A 118 -7.68 -19.37 -10.99
C ALA A 118 -6.31 -20.00 -11.28
N LEU A 119 -5.20 -19.34 -10.91
CA LEU A 119 -3.85 -19.87 -11.09
C LEU A 119 -3.70 -21.27 -10.45
N TYR A 120 -4.16 -21.41 -9.22
CA TYR A 120 -4.02 -22.67 -8.49
C TYR A 120 -4.96 -23.75 -9.01
N THR A 121 -6.20 -23.41 -9.37
CA THR A 121 -7.15 -24.39 -9.90
C THR A 121 -6.85 -24.80 -11.35
N VAL A 122 -6.28 -23.91 -12.15
CA VAL A 122 -5.73 -24.21 -13.48
C VAL A 122 -4.52 -25.15 -13.35
N GLY A 123 -3.60 -24.88 -12.42
CA GLY A 123 -2.47 -25.75 -12.18
C GLY A 123 -2.87 -27.13 -11.65
N PHE A 124 -3.90 -27.19 -10.79
CA PHE A 124 -4.50 -28.46 -10.40
C PHE A 124 -5.04 -29.21 -11.62
N ALA A 125 -5.82 -28.56 -12.48
CA ALA A 125 -6.37 -29.16 -13.69
C ALA A 125 -5.27 -29.64 -14.64
N GLU A 126 -4.21 -28.86 -14.84
CA GLU A 126 -3.04 -29.26 -15.67
C GLU A 126 -2.40 -30.53 -15.14
N SER A 127 -2.21 -30.63 -13.82
CA SER A 127 -1.64 -31.82 -13.20
C SER A 127 -2.55 -33.06 -13.28
N VAL A 128 -3.88 -32.86 -13.15
CA VAL A 128 -4.85 -33.95 -13.26
C VAL A 128 -4.93 -34.48 -14.69
N VAL A 129 -5.04 -33.59 -15.69
CA VAL A 129 -5.07 -33.97 -17.11
C VAL A 129 -3.75 -34.62 -17.56
N GLY A 130 -2.61 -34.19 -17.01
CA GLY A 130 -1.32 -34.84 -17.25
C GLY A 130 -1.24 -36.29 -16.75
N VAL A 131 -2.13 -36.68 -15.81
CA VAL A 131 -2.25 -38.06 -15.31
C VAL A 131 -3.40 -38.80 -16.01
N PHE A 132 -4.50 -38.11 -16.27
CA PHE A 132 -5.73 -38.59 -16.87
C PHE A 132 -6.07 -37.82 -18.15
N PRO A 133 -5.44 -38.11 -19.28
CA PRO A 133 -5.59 -37.37 -20.54
C PRO A 133 -7.02 -37.37 -21.12
N GLU A 134 -7.88 -38.27 -20.65
CA GLU A 134 -9.28 -38.38 -21.08
C GLU A 134 -10.17 -37.23 -20.55
N LEU A 135 -9.69 -36.53 -19.52
CA LEU A 135 -10.45 -35.46 -18.88
C LEU A 135 -10.23 -34.12 -19.62
N ASP A 136 -11.32 -33.35 -19.76
CA ASP A 136 -11.22 -32.02 -20.34
C ASP A 136 -10.64 -31.03 -19.33
N PHE A 137 -9.57 -30.38 -19.72
CA PHE A 137 -8.84 -29.38 -18.88
C PHE A 137 -9.73 -28.28 -18.32
N LYS A 138 -10.62 -27.72 -19.15
CA LYS A 138 -11.49 -26.61 -18.73
C LYS A 138 -12.54 -27.10 -17.74
N ILE A 139 -13.11 -28.28 -17.97
CA ILE A 139 -14.12 -28.87 -17.10
C ILE A 139 -13.52 -29.15 -15.73
N VAL A 140 -12.33 -29.78 -15.66
CA VAL A 140 -11.62 -30.05 -14.40
C VAL A 140 -11.34 -28.75 -13.67
N GLY A 141 -10.83 -27.72 -14.35
CA GLY A 141 -10.54 -26.43 -13.75
C GLY A 141 -11.78 -25.73 -13.18
N LEU A 142 -12.87 -25.68 -13.95
CA LEU A 142 -14.13 -25.05 -13.52
C LEU A 142 -14.76 -25.80 -12.34
N VAL A 143 -14.84 -27.14 -12.40
CA VAL A 143 -15.39 -27.96 -11.32
C VAL A 143 -14.58 -27.80 -10.04
N THR A 144 -13.25 -27.82 -10.14
CA THR A 144 -12.35 -27.62 -8.99
C THR A 144 -12.53 -26.24 -8.38
N THR A 145 -12.66 -25.19 -9.20
CA THR A 145 -12.87 -23.83 -8.71
C THR A 145 -14.17 -23.71 -7.93
N VAL A 146 -15.25 -24.29 -8.42
CA VAL A 146 -16.54 -24.35 -7.71
C VAL A 146 -16.43 -25.17 -6.42
N ALA A 147 -15.80 -26.33 -6.45
CA ALA A 147 -15.63 -27.18 -5.28
C ALA A 147 -14.83 -26.50 -4.17
N VAL A 148 -13.74 -25.80 -4.53
CA VAL A 148 -12.94 -24.99 -3.59
C VAL A 148 -13.76 -23.87 -2.97
N ALA A 149 -14.57 -23.15 -3.77
CA ALA A 149 -15.42 -22.08 -3.27
C ALA A 149 -16.51 -22.61 -2.31
N VAL A 150 -17.15 -23.71 -2.65
CA VAL A 150 -18.15 -24.38 -1.80
C VAL A 150 -17.52 -24.81 -0.47
N LEU A 151 -16.33 -25.44 -0.51
CA LEU A 151 -15.59 -25.82 0.70
C LEU A 151 -15.27 -24.61 1.58
N ALA A 152 -14.83 -23.51 0.98
CA ALA A 152 -14.51 -22.28 1.71
C ALA A 152 -15.75 -21.67 2.40
N ILE A 153 -16.92 -21.74 1.77
CA ILE A 153 -18.18 -21.24 2.32
C ILE A 153 -18.67 -22.13 3.48
N ILE A 154 -18.51 -23.45 3.36
CA ILE A 154 -19.01 -24.41 4.36
C ILE A 154 -18.12 -24.42 5.62
N SER A 155 -16.81 -24.50 5.47
CA SER A 155 -15.91 -24.69 6.61
C SER A 155 -14.48 -24.17 6.42
N ALA A 156 -14.27 -22.88 6.68
CA ALA A 156 -12.92 -22.30 6.73
C ALA A 156 -12.02 -22.97 7.79
N LYS A 157 -12.58 -23.41 8.93
CA LYS A 157 -11.80 -24.07 10.01
C LYS A 157 -11.28 -25.45 9.60
N ALA A 158 -12.06 -26.23 8.85
CA ALA A 158 -11.62 -27.53 8.34
C ALA A 158 -10.50 -27.37 7.32
N ALA A 159 -10.60 -26.37 6.45
CA ALA A 159 -9.59 -26.03 5.46
C ALA A 159 -8.23 -25.69 6.11
N ILE A 160 -8.23 -24.89 7.19
CA ILE A 160 -7.00 -24.56 7.92
C ILE A 160 -6.38 -25.80 8.59
N ARG A 161 -7.18 -26.71 9.14
CA ARG A 161 -6.65 -27.97 9.70
C ARG A 161 -6.05 -28.90 8.65
N ALA A 162 -6.66 -28.99 7.48
CA ALA A 162 -6.15 -29.79 6.38
C ALA A 162 -4.74 -29.35 5.92
N GLN A 163 -4.37 -28.09 6.11
CA GLN A 163 -3.06 -27.56 5.73
C GLN A 163 -1.88 -28.31 6.40
N TYR A 164 -2.04 -28.82 7.60
CA TYR A 164 -0.98 -29.59 8.27
C TYR A 164 -0.71 -30.93 7.56
N PHE A 165 -1.76 -31.63 7.12
CA PHE A 165 -1.63 -32.87 6.36
C PHE A 165 -1.03 -32.60 4.98
N ILE A 166 -1.42 -31.51 4.35
CA ILE A 166 -0.88 -31.08 3.05
C ILE A 166 0.61 -30.76 3.19
N MET A 167 1.01 -30.05 4.24
CA MET A 167 2.41 -29.72 4.51
C MET A 167 3.26 -31.01 4.67
N PHE A 168 2.72 -32.02 5.34
CA PHE A 168 3.36 -33.33 5.43
C PHE A 168 3.49 -34.00 4.05
N GLY A 169 2.43 -33.95 3.22
CA GLY A 169 2.45 -34.45 1.84
C GLY A 169 3.49 -33.74 0.95
N ILE A 170 3.63 -32.43 1.07
CA ILE A 170 4.67 -31.67 0.38
C ILE A 170 6.07 -32.07 0.86
N ALA A 171 6.29 -32.21 2.16
CA ALA A 171 7.57 -32.66 2.69
C ALA A 171 7.93 -34.06 2.17
N LEU A 172 6.96 -34.97 2.14
CA LEU A 172 7.12 -36.31 1.58
C LEU A 172 7.47 -36.26 0.09
N SER A 173 6.81 -35.40 -0.70
CA SER A 173 7.08 -35.23 -2.13
C SER A 173 8.49 -34.72 -2.41
N LEU A 174 8.94 -33.72 -1.61
CA LEU A 174 10.30 -33.18 -1.74
C LEU A 174 11.38 -34.20 -1.34
N LEU A 175 11.14 -34.99 -0.30
CA LEU A 175 12.00 -36.11 0.07
C LEU A 175 12.05 -37.15 -1.03
N SER A 176 10.90 -37.53 -1.61
CA SER A 176 10.84 -38.43 -2.74
C SER A 176 11.63 -37.93 -3.95
N LEU A 177 11.54 -36.61 -4.23
CA LEU A 177 12.35 -36.03 -5.30
C LEU A 177 13.85 -36.05 -4.93
N LEU A 178 14.22 -35.76 -3.71
CA LEU A 178 15.63 -35.75 -3.29
C LEU A 178 16.32 -37.12 -3.49
N PHE A 179 15.63 -38.22 -3.13
CA PHE A 179 16.12 -39.59 -3.24
C PHE A 179 15.84 -40.24 -4.63
N GLY A 180 15.30 -39.49 -5.57
CA GLY A 180 15.06 -39.97 -6.91
C GLY A 180 16.32 -40.05 -7.77
N SER A 181 16.17 -40.49 -9.00
CA SER A 181 17.24 -40.77 -9.96
C SER A 181 17.17 -39.90 -11.21
N PRO A 182 18.28 -39.66 -11.89
CA PRO A 182 18.28 -38.97 -13.18
C PRO A 182 17.52 -39.79 -14.25
N ILE A 183 16.82 -39.05 -15.13
CA ILE A 183 16.12 -39.68 -16.29
C ILE A 183 17.09 -39.87 -17.42
N GLU A 184 18.03 -38.93 -17.59
CA GLU A 184 19.00 -38.89 -18.70
C GLU A 184 20.36 -38.42 -18.16
N GLN A 185 21.44 -38.71 -18.93
CA GLN A 185 22.72 -38.05 -18.68
C GLN A 185 22.60 -36.59 -19.13
N SER A 186 22.39 -35.68 -18.19
CA SER A 186 22.17 -34.29 -18.51
C SER A 186 23.49 -33.54 -18.74
N ASN A 187 23.56 -32.77 -19.81
CA ASN A 187 24.52 -31.69 -19.95
C ASN A 187 23.98 -30.47 -19.17
N ILE A 188 24.59 -30.14 -18.03
CA ILE A 188 24.13 -29.02 -17.23
C ILE A 188 24.35 -27.74 -18.00
N GLU A 189 23.28 -27.13 -18.48
CA GLU A 189 23.32 -25.80 -19.06
C GLU A 189 23.42 -24.76 -17.96
N MET A 190 24.58 -24.10 -17.90
CA MET A 190 24.84 -23.11 -16.84
C MET A 190 24.11 -21.80 -17.08
N TRP A 191 23.98 -21.35 -18.36
CA TRP A 191 23.41 -20.07 -18.70
C TRP A 191 22.67 -20.09 -20.03
N GLY A 192 21.36 -19.87 -19.98
CA GLY A 192 20.48 -19.88 -21.15
C GLY A 192 20.16 -21.30 -21.65
N ALA A 193 19.16 -21.41 -22.52
CA ALA A 193 18.93 -22.60 -23.29
C ALA A 193 19.72 -22.50 -24.59
N ALA A 194 20.29 -23.62 -25.04
CA ALA A 194 21.08 -23.70 -26.28
C ALA A 194 20.24 -23.45 -27.54
N ASP A 195 18.91 -23.49 -27.43
CA ASP A 195 17.98 -23.40 -28.54
C ASP A 195 17.35 -21.98 -28.72
N ARG A 196 17.12 -21.65 -30.01
CA ARG A 196 16.54 -20.37 -30.47
C ARG A 196 15.09 -20.12 -30.04
N HIS A 197 14.45 -21.03 -29.34
CA HIS A 197 13.04 -20.97 -28.87
C HIS A 197 12.90 -20.77 -27.38
N SER A 198 14.00 -20.43 -26.67
CA SER A 198 13.93 -20.16 -25.23
C SER A 198 13.30 -18.80 -24.93
N GLU A 199 12.47 -18.78 -23.90
CA GLU A 199 11.88 -17.54 -23.40
C GLU A 199 12.92 -16.65 -22.72
N GLY A 200 12.75 -15.33 -22.86
CA GLY A 200 13.68 -14.37 -22.27
C GLY A 200 13.65 -14.39 -20.74
N PHE A 201 14.77 -14.03 -20.11
CA PHE A 201 14.95 -14.02 -18.65
C PHE A 201 13.80 -13.34 -17.90
N TRP A 202 13.32 -12.18 -18.37
CA TRP A 202 12.27 -11.42 -17.68
C TRP A 202 10.87 -12.04 -17.87
N THR A 203 10.61 -12.71 -18.97
CA THR A 203 9.39 -13.51 -19.17
C THR A 203 9.36 -14.67 -18.18
N VAL A 204 10.49 -15.39 -18.07
CA VAL A 204 10.65 -16.50 -17.12
C VAL A 204 10.54 -16.01 -15.68
N PHE A 205 11.15 -14.88 -15.36
CA PHE A 205 10.99 -14.21 -14.06
C PHE A 205 9.51 -13.94 -13.75
N ALA A 206 8.76 -13.39 -14.72
CA ALA A 206 7.34 -13.06 -14.53
C ALA A 206 6.47 -14.29 -14.25
N VAL A 207 6.79 -15.43 -14.87
CA VAL A 207 6.10 -16.71 -14.61
C VAL A 207 6.50 -17.29 -13.26
N PHE A 208 7.77 -17.12 -12.84
CA PHE A 208 8.26 -17.64 -11.56
C PHE A 208 7.82 -16.80 -10.35
N PHE A 209 7.75 -15.48 -10.47
CA PHE A 209 7.56 -14.56 -9.34
C PHE A 209 6.37 -14.92 -8.42
N PRO A 210 5.20 -15.42 -8.92
CA PRO A 210 4.11 -15.86 -8.05
C PRO A 210 4.51 -16.92 -7.01
N ALA A 211 5.56 -17.70 -7.27
CA ALA A 211 6.07 -18.69 -6.32
C ALA A 211 6.52 -18.08 -4.99
N VAL A 212 7.02 -16.84 -4.98
CA VAL A 212 7.51 -16.15 -3.77
C VAL A 212 6.50 -15.19 -3.17
N THR A 213 5.31 -15.01 -3.77
CA THR A 213 4.27 -14.09 -3.29
C THR A 213 3.46 -14.63 -2.11
N GLY A 214 3.68 -15.86 -1.69
CA GLY A 214 2.93 -16.58 -0.65
C GLY A 214 2.88 -15.90 0.71
N ILE A 215 3.74 -14.91 0.97
CA ILE A 215 3.74 -14.12 2.22
C ILE A 215 2.39 -13.44 2.51
N MET A 216 1.64 -13.10 1.46
CA MET A 216 0.33 -12.43 1.61
C MET A 216 -0.74 -13.35 2.21
N ALA A 217 -0.61 -14.66 2.09
CA ALA A 217 -1.56 -15.61 2.67
C ALA A 217 -1.63 -15.47 4.20
N GLY A 218 -0.47 -15.39 4.87
CA GLY A 218 -0.41 -15.16 6.32
C GLY A 218 -0.85 -13.74 6.73
N VAL A 219 -0.52 -12.73 5.92
CA VAL A 219 -0.93 -11.33 6.18
C VAL A 219 -2.44 -11.15 6.07
N ASN A 220 -3.08 -11.81 5.12
CA ASN A 220 -4.55 -11.74 4.93
C ASN A 220 -5.32 -12.40 6.08
N MET A 221 -4.70 -13.30 6.83
CA MET A 221 -5.27 -13.92 8.03
C MET A 221 -5.07 -13.10 9.32
N SER A 222 -4.54 -11.88 9.21
CA SER A 222 -4.22 -11.02 10.36
C SER A 222 -5.37 -10.83 11.34
N GLY A 223 -6.61 -10.81 10.87
CA GLY A 223 -7.81 -10.70 11.71
C GLY A 223 -8.08 -11.91 12.61
N ASP A 224 -7.56 -13.08 12.25
CA ASP A 224 -7.77 -14.35 12.95
C ASP A 224 -6.61 -14.74 13.87
N LEU A 225 -5.51 -13.95 13.89
CA LEU A 225 -4.31 -14.21 14.69
C LEU A 225 -4.49 -13.79 16.15
N GLU A 226 -3.94 -14.58 17.07
CA GLU A 226 -3.89 -14.24 18.49
C GLU A 226 -3.06 -12.98 18.76
N ASP A 227 -1.85 -12.89 18.19
CA ASP A 227 -0.95 -11.73 18.23
C ASP A 227 -0.38 -11.43 16.84
N PRO A 228 -1.07 -10.63 16.01
CA PRO A 228 -0.61 -10.28 14.66
C PRO A 228 0.77 -9.61 14.63
N ALA A 229 1.05 -8.73 15.61
CA ALA A 229 2.30 -7.98 15.66
C ALA A 229 3.54 -8.87 15.84
N ARG A 230 3.39 -10.02 16.49
CA ARG A 230 4.46 -10.99 16.70
C ARG A 230 4.46 -12.09 15.65
N SER A 231 3.26 -12.52 15.25
CA SER A 231 3.08 -13.68 14.36
C SER A 231 3.42 -13.37 12.93
N ILE A 232 3.04 -12.19 12.40
CA ILE A 232 3.29 -11.81 11.01
C ILE A 232 4.80 -11.76 10.73
N PRO A 233 5.65 -11.01 11.47
CA PRO A 233 7.08 -10.98 11.16
C PRO A 233 7.73 -12.36 11.24
N ARG A 234 7.51 -13.08 12.33
CA ARG A 234 8.17 -14.38 12.57
C ARG A 234 7.77 -15.44 11.57
N GLY A 235 6.47 -15.58 11.32
CA GLY A 235 5.95 -16.58 10.40
C GLY A 235 6.35 -16.30 8.96
N THR A 236 6.33 -15.03 8.55
CA THR A 236 6.69 -14.60 7.19
C THR A 236 8.18 -14.81 6.91
N PHE A 237 9.07 -14.37 7.82
CA PHE A 237 10.52 -14.57 7.62
C PHE A 237 10.91 -16.05 7.65
N ALA A 238 10.29 -16.84 8.52
CA ALA A 238 10.53 -18.29 8.53
C ALA A 238 10.08 -18.94 7.21
N ALA A 239 8.91 -18.56 6.67
CA ALA A 239 8.42 -19.09 5.40
C ALA A 239 9.32 -18.68 4.22
N ILE A 240 9.78 -17.43 4.16
CA ILE A 240 10.73 -16.96 3.13
C ILE A 240 12.05 -17.73 3.23
N GLY A 241 12.61 -17.90 4.43
CA GLY A 241 13.89 -18.58 4.63
C GLY A 241 13.84 -20.06 4.20
N VAL A 242 12.80 -20.78 4.62
CA VAL A 242 12.61 -22.19 4.23
C VAL A 242 12.33 -22.29 2.73
N GLY A 243 11.47 -21.44 2.18
CA GLY A 243 11.18 -21.43 0.74
C GLY A 243 12.41 -21.12 -0.10
N TYR A 244 13.21 -20.14 0.29
CA TYR A 244 14.46 -19.79 -0.39
C TYR A 244 15.45 -20.96 -0.41
N LEU A 245 15.64 -21.63 0.72
CA LEU A 245 16.53 -22.78 0.82
C LEU A 245 16.11 -23.90 -0.16
N ILE A 246 14.81 -24.23 -0.18
CA ILE A 246 14.28 -25.24 -1.09
C ILE A 246 14.46 -24.80 -2.54
N TYR A 247 14.15 -23.56 -2.88
CA TYR A 247 14.30 -23.02 -4.24
C TYR A 247 15.73 -22.85 -4.71
N MET A 248 16.71 -22.80 -3.82
CA MET A 248 18.13 -22.84 -4.20
C MET A 248 18.64 -24.27 -4.46
N ILE A 249 18.04 -25.28 -3.81
CA ILE A 249 18.43 -26.68 -3.97
C ILE A 249 17.77 -27.30 -5.22
N LEU A 250 16.49 -27.01 -5.45
CA LEU A 250 15.71 -27.65 -6.53
C LEU A 250 16.31 -27.47 -7.94
N PRO A 251 16.80 -26.29 -8.37
CA PRO A 251 17.38 -26.13 -9.70
C PRO A 251 18.59 -27.03 -9.91
N VAL A 252 19.40 -27.21 -8.87
CA VAL A 252 20.58 -28.09 -8.92
C VAL A 252 20.16 -29.53 -9.13
N ILE A 253 19.10 -29.98 -8.45
CA ILE A 253 18.57 -31.35 -8.63
C ILE A 253 18.02 -31.53 -10.04
N LEU A 254 17.24 -30.59 -10.54
CA LEU A 254 16.59 -30.66 -11.86
C LEU A 254 17.60 -30.62 -12.99
N ALA A 255 18.55 -29.67 -12.95
CA ALA A 255 19.58 -29.53 -13.96
C ALA A 255 20.52 -30.76 -14.05
N ASN A 256 20.73 -31.50 -12.95
CA ASN A 256 21.53 -32.71 -12.92
C ASN A 256 20.80 -33.98 -13.40
N ARG A 257 19.48 -33.92 -13.62
CA ARG A 257 18.67 -35.11 -13.84
C ARG A 257 17.95 -35.18 -15.19
N ALA A 258 17.84 -34.08 -15.92
CA ALA A 258 17.25 -34.04 -17.25
C ALA A 258 17.82 -32.88 -18.07
N ASP A 259 17.74 -33.02 -19.39
CA ASP A 259 18.13 -32.01 -20.35
C ASP A 259 17.13 -30.83 -20.38
N ALA A 260 17.58 -29.67 -20.88
CA ALA A 260 16.79 -28.45 -20.93
C ALA A 260 15.46 -28.59 -21.69
N LEU A 261 15.47 -29.31 -22.84
CA LEU A 261 14.25 -29.52 -23.63
C LEU A 261 13.23 -30.38 -22.87
N THR A 262 13.66 -31.45 -22.24
CA THR A 262 12.79 -32.31 -21.42
C THR A 262 12.20 -31.57 -20.24
N LEU A 263 12.99 -30.65 -19.63
CA LEU A 263 12.52 -29.77 -18.54
C LEU A 263 11.48 -28.75 -19.01
N ILE A 264 11.55 -28.27 -20.26
CA ILE A 264 10.60 -27.32 -20.84
C ILE A 264 9.29 -27.99 -21.23
N GLU A 265 9.37 -29.18 -21.87
CA GLU A 265 8.21 -29.82 -22.48
C GLU A 265 7.31 -30.57 -21.48
N ASP A 266 7.88 -31.09 -20.39
CA ASP A 266 7.13 -31.91 -19.41
C ASP A 266 6.84 -31.15 -18.11
N PRO A 267 5.63 -30.65 -17.90
CA PRO A 267 5.25 -29.98 -16.65
C PRO A 267 5.31 -30.91 -15.42
N LEU A 268 5.19 -32.21 -15.60
CA LEU A 268 5.24 -33.21 -14.52
C LEU A 268 6.60 -33.94 -14.42
N ILE A 269 7.66 -33.36 -14.97
CA ILE A 269 9.01 -33.95 -15.00
C ILE A 269 9.49 -34.38 -13.62
N MET A 270 9.16 -33.66 -12.56
CA MET A 270 9.50 -34.02 -11.17
C MET A 270 8.94 -35.40 -10.77
N ARG A 271 7.77 -35.79 -11.31
CA ARG A 271 7.16 -37.11 -11.06
C ARG A 271 8.03 -38.24 -11.62
N LYS A 272 8.59 -38.02 -12.80
CA LYS A 272 9.47 -39.04 -13.45
C LYS A 272 10.82 -39.14 -12.74
N MET A 273 11.34 -38.06 -12.17
CA MET A 273 12.61 -38.02 -11.45
C MET A 273 12.52 -38.54 -10.01
N ALA A 274 11.33 -38.52 -9.40
CA ALA A 274 11.16 -38.84 -7.99
C ALA A 274 11.29 -40.37 -7.75
N TYR A 275 11.79 -40.74 -6.56
CA TYR A 275 11.83 -42.15 -6.11
C TYR A 275 10.41 -42.77 -6.07
N TRP A 276 9.44 -42.00 -5.60
CA TRP A 276 8.02 -42.35 -5.60
C TRP A 276 7.24 -41.24 -6.29
N GLY A 277 6.95 -41.42 -7.58
CA GLY A 277 6.31 -40.41 -8.43
C GLY A 277 4.93 -39.94 -7.94
N ASP A 278 4.14 -40.86 -7.32
CA ASP A 278 2.82 -40.49 -6.82
C ASP A 278 2.87 -39.57 -5.58
N ALA A 279 3.99 -39.56 -4.82
CA ALA A 279 4.20 -38.59 -3.77
C ALA A 279 4.26 -37.16 -4.33
N ILE A 280 4.79 -36.97 -5.55
CA ILE A 280 4.77 -35.66 -6.23
C ILE A 280 3.34 -35.24 -6.54
N LEU A 281 2.47 -36.16 -6.98
CA LEU A 281 1.05 -35.83 -7.23
C LEU A 281 0.33 -35.41 -5.95
N ILE A 282 0.55 -36.12 -4.84
CA ILE A 282 0.01 -35.75 -3.53
C ILE A 282 0.47 -34.32 -3.14
N GLY A 283 1.77 -34.02 -3.38
CA GLY A 283 2.33 -32.69 -3.15
C GLY A 283 1.67 -31.62 -4.01
N VAL A 284 1.60 -31.82 -5.34
CA VAL A 284 0.97 -30.88 -6.29
C VAL A 284 -0.49 -30.62 -5.96
N TRP A 285 -1.28 -31.69 -5.82
CA TRP A 285 -2.72 -31.56 -5.57
C TRP A 285 -3.01 -30.92 -4.21
N GLY A 286 -2.28 -31.33 -3.19
CA GLY A 286 -2.40 -30.73 -1.86
C GLY A 286 -2.04 -29.24 -1.86
N ALA A 287 -0.87 -28.89 -2.42
CA ALA A 287 -0.38 -27.51 -2.45
C ALA A 287 -1.30 -26.59 -3.27
N THR A 288 -1.72 -27.03 -4.46
CA THR A 288 -2.60 -26.25 -5.34
C THR A 288 -3.97 -26.02 -4.71
N LEU A 289 -4.62 -27.06 -4.19
CA LEU A 289 -5.92 -26.95 -3.55
C LEU A 289 -5.86 -26.11 -2.27
N SER A 290 -4.82 -26.28 -1.43
CA SER A 290 -4.62 -25.47 -0.23
C SER A 290 -4.46 -23.99 -0.56
N SER A 291 -3.65 -23.68 -1.57
CA SER A 291 -3.40 -22.31 -2.01
C SER A 291 -4.65 -21.67 -2.64
N ALA A 292 -5.43 -22.46 -3.41
CA ALA A 292 -6.72 -22.03 -3.93
C ALA A 292 -7.71 -21.69 -2.80
N VAL A 293 -7.81 -22.54 -1.78
CA VAL A 293 -8.63 -22.29 -0.58
C VAL A 293 -8.14 -21.07 0.18
N GLY A 294 -6.83 -20.91 0.37
CA GLY A 294 -6.26 -19.71 1.00
C GLY A 294 -6.62 -18.43 0.27
N SER A 295 -6.55 -18.45 -1.06
CA SER A 295 -6.88 -17.28 -1.90
C SER A 295 -8.38 -16.98 -1.92
N ILE A 296 -9.26 -17.99 -2.01
CA ILE A 296 -10.72 -17.80 -2.00
C ILE A 296 -11.24 -17.35 -0.62
N LEU A 297 -10.49 -17.59 0.45
CA LEU A 297 -10.79 -17.05 1.78
C LEU A 297 -10.23 -15.64 1.96
N GLY A 298 -9.08 -15.33 1.36
CA GLY A 298 -8.37 -14.06 1.49
C GLY A 298 -8.97 -12.93 0.64
N ALA A 299 -9.23 -13.18 -0.64
CA ALA A 299 -9.72 -12.17 -1.59
C ALA A 299 -11.02 -11.49 -1.15
N PRO A 300 -12.07 -12.21 -0.70
CA PRO A 300 -13.31 -11.59 -0.25
C PRO A 300 -13.14 -10.70 0.99
N ARG A 301 -12.15 -10.95 1.84
CA ARG A 301 -11.84 -10.12 3.02
C ARG A 301 -11.26 -8.77 2.62
N VAL A 302 -10.43 -8.72 1.58
CA VAL A 302 -9.94 -7.46 1.00
C VAL A 302 -11.11 -6.68 0.41
N LEU A 303 -11.98 -7.35 -0.34
CA LEU A 303 -13.18 -6.74 -0.94
C LEU A 303 -14.14 -6.21 0.13
N GLN A 304 -14.35 -6.96 1.22
CA GLN A 304 -15.16 -6.56 2.36
C GLN A 304 -14.61 -5.28 3.03
N ALA A 305 -13.31 -5.22 3.23
CA ALA A 305 -12.65 -4.04 3.80
C ALA A 305 -12.80 -2.82 2.89
N LEU A 306 -12.60 -2.96 1.56
CA LEU A 306 -12.82 -1.91 0.57
C LEU A 306 -14.28 -1.40 0.58
N ALA A 307 -15.24 -2.30 0.71
CA ALA A 307 -16.66 -1.93 0.76
C ALA A 307 -17.02 -1.17 2.04
N ARG A 308 -16.48 -1.59 3.20
CA ARG A 308 -16.68 -0.96 4.51
C ARG A 308 -16.09 0.44 4.59
N ASP A 309 -14.90 0.62 4.04
CA ASP A 309 -14.23 1.92 3.99
C ASP A 309 -14.84 2.86 2.91
N GLY A 310 -15.90 2.42 2.19
CA GLY A 310 -16.63 3.23 1.22
C GLY A 310 -15.89 3.44 -0.12
N VAL A 311 -14.80 2.71 -0.36
CA VAL A 311 -14.02 2.75 -1.60
C VAL A 311 -14.88 2.32 -2.80
N LEU A 312 -15.70 1.29 -2.62
CA LEU A 312 -16.56 0.79 -3.68
C LEU A 312 -17.76 1.73 -3.96
N PRO A 313 -18.32 1.73 -5.18
CA PRO A 313 -19.54 2.44 -5.51
C PRO A 313 -20.69 2.11 -4.55
N LYS A 314 -21.63 3.06 -4.36
CA LYS A 314 -22.74 2.89 -3.39
C LYS A 314 -23.56 1.62 -3.60
N TRP A 315 -23.73 1.18 -4.84
CA TRP A 315 -24.48 -0.04 -5.20
C TRP A 315 -23.72 -1.35 -4.86
N LEU A 316 -22.40 -1.30 -4.59
CA LEU A 316 -21.59 -2.44 -4.14
C LEU A 316 -21.34 -2.46 -2.61
N ARG A 317 -21.85 -1.50 -1.85
CA ARG A 317 -21.62 -1.44 -0.40
C ARG A 317 -22.13 -2.66 0.37
N TRP A 318 -23.09 -3.39 -0.18
CA TRP A 318 -23.58 -4.64 0.39
C TRP A 318 -22.51 -5.73 0.51
N LEU A 319 -21.44 -5.67 -0.30
CA LEU A 319 -20.28 -6.56 -0.21
C LEU A 319 -19.49 -6.40 1.12
N GLY A 320 -19.67 -5.28 1.82
CA GLY A 320 -19.10 -5.05 3.15
C GLY A 320 -19.79 -5.81 4.29
N ARG A 321 -20.96 -6.40 4.03
CA ARG A 321 -21.69 -7.18 5.03
C ARG A 321 -21.02 -8.54 5.23
N GLY A 322 -20.87 -8.94 6.49
CA GLY A 322 -20.43 -10.28 6.85
C GLY A 322 -21.55 -11.08 7.48
N ASP A 323 -21.51 -12.38 7.32
CA ASP A 323 -22.50 -13.32 7.85
C ASP A 323 -21.95 -14.09 9.06
N GLY A 324 -22.82 -14.31 10.05
CA GLY A 324 -22.54 -15.12 11.22
C GLY A 324 -21.59 -14.48 12.23
N LYS A 325 -21.15 -15.28 13.23
CA LYS A 325 -20.25 -14.83 14.32
C LYS A 325 -18.82 -14.54 13.84
N ASP A 326 -18.39 -15.19 12.76
CA ASP A 326 -17.03 -15.08 12.20
C ASP A 326 -16.96 -13.95 11.12
N ASP A 327 -18.03 -13.14 10.96
CA ASP A 327 -18.11 -12.01 10.03
C ASP A 327 -17.68 -12.39 8.59
N SER A 328 -18.10 -13.55 8.10
CA SER A 328 -17.64 -14.16 6.84
C SER A 328 -18.24 -13.45 5.62
N PRO A 329 -17.45 -13.03 4.63
CA PRO A 329 -17.90 -12.29 3.44
C PRO A 329 -18.44 -13.23 2.34
N ARG A 330 -19.56 -13.95 2.58
CA ARG A 330 -20.10 -14.95 1.63
C ARG A 330 -20.37 -14.37 0.24
N MET A 331 -20.97 -13.20 0.18
CA MET A 331 -21.27 -12.55 -1.11
C MET A 331 -19.99 -12.11 -1.85
N GLY A 332 -18.97 -11.68 -1.09
CA GLY A 332 -17.64 -11.43 -1.64
C GLY A 332 -17.00 -12.70 -2.22
N THR A 333 -17.23 -13.85 -1.58
CA THR A 333 -16.75 -15.16 -2.07
C THR A 333 -17.44 -15.54 -3.38
N VAL A 334 -18.75 -15.29 -3.52
CA VAL A 334 -19.46 -15.53 -4.78
C VAL A 334 -18.91 -14.66 -5.91
N LEU A 335 -18.68 -13.37 -5.66
CA LEU A 335 -18.07 -12.49 -6.66
C LEU A 335 -16.66 -12.94 -7.05
N THR A 336 -15.85 -13.34 -6.06
CA THR A 336 -14.51 -13.87 -6.29
C THR A 336 -14.56 -15.16 -7.12
N LEU A 337 -15.53 -16.04 -6.86
CA LEU A 337 -15.77 -17.25 -7.65
C LEU A 337 -16.07 -16.89 -9.12
N VAL A 338 -16.94 -15.93 -9.38
CA VAL A 338 -17.26 -15.51 -10.77
C VAL A 338 -16.01 -15.00 -11.48
N VAL A 339 -15.19 -14.16 -10.83
CA VAL A 339 -13.92 -13.67 -11.40
C VAL A 339 -12.96 -14.82 -11.69
N ALA A 340 -12.82 -15.76 -10.74
CA ALA A 340 -11.95 -16.92 -10.90
C ALA A 340 -12.42 -17.84 -12.04
N LEU A 341 -13.73 -18.11 -12.16
CA LEU A 341 -14.28 -18.93 -13.25
C LEU A 341 -14.03 -18.29 -14.63
N CYS A 342 -14.21 -16.97 -14.76
CA CYS A 342 -13.88 -16.24 -15.98
C CYS A 342 -12.38 -16.40 -16.33
N ALA A 343 -11.49 -16.28 -15.35
CA ALA A 343 -10.06 -16.40 -15.56
C ALA A 343 -9.65 -17.85 -15.94
N VAL A 344 -10.25 -18.86 -15.32
CA VAL A 344 -10.03 -20.28 -15.66
C VAL A 344 -10.48 -20.58 -17.09
N TYR A 345 -11.64 -20.05 -17.50
CA TYR A 345 -12.17 -20.27 -18.85
C TYR A 345 -11.31 -19.63 -19.94
N LEU A 346 -10.77 -18.43 -19.67
CA LEU A 346 -10.05 -17.60 -20.65
C LEU A 346 -8.53 -17.85 -20.68
N GLY A 347 -7.92 -18.39 -19.60
CA GLY A 347 -6.48 -18.42 -19.43
C GLY A 347 -5.87 -19.78 -19.17
N ASN A 348 -4.54 -19.81 -19.34
CA ASN A 348 -3.65 -20.87 -18.89
C ASN A 348 -2.64 -20.30 -17.89
N LEU A 349 -1.82 -21.15 -17.27
CA LEU A 349 -0.84 -20.75 -16.26
C LEU A 349 0.11 -19.66 -16.78
N ASN A 350 0.58 -19.77 -18.01
CA ASN A 350 1.56 -18.85 -18.58
C ASN A 350 0.98 -17.45 -18.88
N ILE A 351 -0.34 -17.35 -19.04
CA ILE A 351 -1.04 -16.05 -19.21
C ILE A 351 -1.38 -15.45 -17.86
N ILE A 352 -1.90 -16.24 -16.92
CA ILE A 352 -2.37 -15.76 -15.61
C ILE A 352 -1.20 -15.32 -14.73
N ALA A 353 -0.08 -16.07 -14.71
CA ALA A 353 1.03 -15.79 -13.82
C ALA A 353 1.71 -14.43 -14.04
N PRO A 354 2.02 -13.96 -15.27
CA PRO A 354 2.59 -12.62 -15.48
C PRO A 354 1.64 -11.48 -15.08
N ILE A 355 0.34 -11.62 -15.39
CA ILE A 355 -0.67 -10.62 -15.00
C ILE A 355 -0.73 -10.48 -13.48
N LEU A 356 -0.77 -11.61 -12.80
CA LEU A 356 -0.79 -11.69 -11.35
C LEU A 356 0.49 -11.10 -10.74
N THR A 357 1.64 -11.34 -11.35
CA THR A 357 2.94 -10.78 -10.96
C THR A 357 2.91 -9.25 -10.97
N MET A 358 2.36 -8.63 -12.02
CA MET A 358 2.26 -7.17 -12.12
C MET A 358 1.42 -6.57 -10.99
N PHE A 359 0.29 -7.18 -10.64
CA PHE A 359 -0.55 -6.72 -9.54
C PHE A 359 0.11 -6.90 -8.17
N PHE A 360 0.83 -8.01 -7.94
CA PHE A 360 1.56 -8.21 -6.68
C PHE A 360 2.74 -7.26 -6.56
N LEU A 361 3.54 -7.06 -7.61
CA LEU A 361 4.64 -6.09 -7.61
C LEU A 361 4.15 -4.66 -7.35
N THR A 362 3.00 -4.27 -7.92
CA THR A 362 2.37 -2.98 -7.63
C THR A 362 2.03 -2.86 -6.14
N THR A 363 1.41 -3.87 -5.55
CA THR A 363 1.05 -3.88 -4.13
C THR A 363 2.29 -3.86 -3.24
N TYR A 364 3.32 -4.66 -3.56
CA TYR A 364 4.58 -4.70 -2.82
C TYR A 364 5.34 -3.38 -2.92
N GLY A 365 5.37 -2.77 -4.10
CA GLY A 365 5.97 -1.45 -4.30
C GLY A 365 5.34 -0.40 -3.40
N VAL A 366 4.01 -0.36 -3.33
CA VAL A 366 3.30 0.61 -2.49
C VAL A 366 3.43 0.29 -0.99
N LEU A 367 3.44 -0.98 -0.56
CA LEU A 367 3.74 -1.34 0.83
C LEU A 367 5.14 -0.87 1.24
N ASN A 368 6.12 -1.04 0.37
CA ASN A 368 7.49 -0.58 0.59
C ASN A 368 7.56 0.95 0.65
N ILE A 369 6.89 1.67 -0.26
CA ILE A 369 6.78 3.14 -0.24
C ILE A 369 6.13 3.60 1.07
N THR A 370 5.03 2.94 1.48
CA THR A 370 4.31 3.25 2.72
C THR A 370 5.23 3.19 3.94
N ALA A 371 5.92 2.06 4.12
CA ALA A 371 6.84 1.88 5.23
C ALA A 371 8.02 2.86 5.16
N GLY A 372 8.58 3.07 3.97
CA GLY A 372 9.71 3.98 3.73
C GLY A 372 9.36 5.43 4.08
N ILE A 373 8.20 5.93 3.66
CA ILE A 373 7.75 7.30 3.94
C ILE A 373 7.47 7.49 5.43
N GLU A 374 6.76 6.56 6.10
CA GLU A 374 6.48 6.64 7.54
C GLU A 374 7.76 6.74 8.36
N GLN A 375 8.78 5.94 8.00
CA GLN A 375 10.07 5.93 8.67
C GLN A 375 10.89 7.20 8.34
N LEU A 376 10.88 7.65 7.09
CA LEU A 376 11.60 8.86 6.66
C LEU A 376 11.07 10.12 7.35
N LEU A 377 9.75 10.22 7.48
CA LEU A 377 9.09 11.34 8.15
C LEU A 377 9.20 11.29 9.67
N GLN A 378 9.64 10.15 10.23
CA GLN A 378 9.67 9.92 11.67
C GLN A 378 8.34 10.32 12.33
N SER A 379 7.22 9.91 11.71
CA SER A 379 5.88 10.26 12.18
C SER A 379 5.73 9.91 13.66
N PRO A 380 5.30 10.85 14.53
CA PRO A 380 5.17 10.58 15.97
C PRO A 380 4.21 9.45 16.30
N SER A 381 3.28 9.15 15.40
CA SER A 381 2.31 8.07 15.48
C SER A 381 2.90 6.72 15.06
N PHE A 382 3.98 6.70 14.26
CA PHE A 382 4.61 5.48 13.78
C PHE A 382 5.70 5.00 14.74
N ARG A 383 5.42 3.97 15.52
CA ARG A 383 6.29 3.41 16.58
C ARG A 383 6.44 1.90 16.45
N PRO A 384 6.99 1.40 15.35
CA PRO A 384 7.11 -0.03 15.13
C PRO A 384 8.03 -0.68 16.16
N LYS A 385 7.66 -1.85 16.65
CA LYS A 385 8.54 -2.70 17.48
C LYS A 385 9.68 -3.26 16.65
N PHE A 386 9.41 -3.59 15.38
CA PHE A 386 10.40 -4.05 14.40
C PHE A 386 10.87 -2.86 13.56
N LYS A 387 12.05 -2.34 13.87
CA LYS A 387 12.62 -1.17 13.20
C LYS A 387 13.39 -1.57 11.96
N VAL A 388 13.08 -0.94 10.83
CA VAL A 388 13.78 -1.12 9.55
C VAL A 388 14.29 0.24 9.11
N HIS A 389 15.45 0.31 8.48
CA HIS A 389 15.91 1.58 7.92
C HIS A 389 15.09 1.92 6.65
N TRP A 390 14.67 3.18 6.53
CA TRP A 390 13.83 3.65 5.42
C TRP A 390 14.38 3.33 4.03
N SER A 391 15.72 3.32 3.88
CA SER A 391 16.37 3.01 2.60
C SER A 391 16.11 1.58 2.12
N LEU A 392 15.99 0.59 3.02
CA LEU A 392 15.67 -0.79 2.64
C LEU A 392 14.24 -0.89 2.08
N SER A 393 13.31 -0.17 2.68
CA SER A 393 11.93 -0.11 2.16
C SER A 393 11.89 0.58 0.80
N LEU A 394 12.59 1.70 0.62
CA LEU A 394 12.66 2.37 -0.68
C LEU A 394 13.41 1.55 -1.74
N LEU A 395 14.45 0.80 -1.35
CA LEU A 395 15.12 -0.15 -2.24
C LEU A 395 14.18 -1.26 -2.70
N GLY A 396 13.34 -1.78 -1.79
CA GLY A 396 12.28 -2.74 -2.14
C GLY A 396 11.26 -2.15 -3.12
N ALA A 397 10.85 -0.91 -2.92
CA ALA A 397 9.95 -0.21 -3.85
C ALA A 397 10.59 -0.03 -5.24
N LEU A 398 11.84 0.43 -5.28
CA LEU A 398 12.60 0.60 -6.52
C LEU A 398 12.76 -0.75 -7.24
N GLY A 399 13.08 -1.83 -6.50
CA GLY A 399 13.16 -3.17 -7.05
C GLY A 399 11.86 -3.63 -7.71
N CYS A 400 10.72 -3.42 -7.03
CA CYS A 400 9.41 -3.75 -7.60
C CYS A 400 9.14 -2.98 -8.90
N ILE A 401 9.35 -1.67 -8.90
CA ILE A 401 9.11 -0.81 -10.06
C ILE A 401 10.05 -1.19 -11.22
N SER A 402 11.35 -1.37 -10.94
CA SER A 402 12.34 -1.74 -11.96
C SER A 402 11.97 -3.07 -12.63
N VAL A 403 11.62 -4.08 -11.84
CA VAL A 403 11.23 -5.40 -12.38
C VAL A 403 9.94 -5.30 -13.20
N MET A 404 8.96 -4.51 -12.79
CA MET A 404 7.74 -4.29 -13.59
C MET A 404 8.07 -3.74 -14.99
N PHE A 405 8.98 -2.76 -15.07
CA PHE A 405 9.44 -2.21 -16.36
C PHE A 405 10.23 -3.22 -17.19
N LEU A 406 11.06 -4.05 -16.54
CA LEU A 406 11.86 -5.06 -17.21
C LEU A 406 11.03 -6.25 -17.73
N ILE A 407 9.92 -6.56 -17.08
CA ILE A 407 8.96 -7.56 -17.56
C ILE A 407 8.21 -7.01 -18.79
N ASN A 408 7.54 -5.88 -18.63
CA ASN A 408 6.78 -5.25 -19.69
C ASN A 408 6.51 -3.78 -19.39
N ALA A 409 7.23 -2.89 -20.07
CA ALA A 409 7.14 -1.43 -19.85
C ALA A 409 5.76 -0.87 -20.20
N ILE A 410 5.10 -1.39 -21.24
CA ILE A 410 3.77 -0.91 -21.66
C ILE A 410 2.72 -1.32 -20.61
N ALA A 411 2.72 -2.59 -20.20
CA ALA A 411 1.81 -3.07 -19.15
C ALA A 411 2.02 -2.32 -17.83
N THR A 412 3.27 -1.98 -17.49
CA THR A 412 3.61 -1.17 -16.32
C THR A 412 3.02 0.23 -16.42
N GLY A 413 3.17 0.89 -17.57
CA GLY A 413 2.56 2.21 -17.83
C GLY A 413 1.03 2.17 -17.67
N ILE A 414 0.37 1.15 -18.24
CA ILE A 414 -1.08 0.96 -18.10
C ILE A 414 -1.46 0.74 -16.63
N ALA A 415 -0.72 -0.08 -15.88
CA ALA A 415 -0.98 -0.31 -14.46
C ALA A 415 -0.86 0.97 -13.63
N PHE A 416 0.16 1.81 -13.89
CA PHE A 416 0.29 3.12 -13.22
C PHE A 416 -0.86 4.06 -13.56
N ILE A 417 -1.24 4.17 -14.83
CA ILE A 417 -2.39 4.99 -15.25
C ILE A 417 -3.65 4.51 -14.56
N PHE A 418 -3.89 3.19 -14.51
CA PHE A 418 -5.05 2.60 -13.85
C PHE A 418 -5.11 2.96 -12.36
N VAL A 419 -3.99 2.83 -11.63
CA VAL A 419 -3.90 3.20 -10.21
C VAL A 419 -4.14 4.70 -10.01
N ILE A 420 -3.55 5.55 -10.85
CA ILE A 420 -3.72 7.01 -10.79
C ILE A 420 -5.17 7.40 -11.06
N VAL A 421 -5.81 6.80 -12.06
CA VAL A 421 -7.23 7.07 -12.39
C VAL A 421 -8.14 6.70 -11.22
N ILE A 422 -7.93 5.54 -10.61
CA ILE A 422 -8.68 5.12 -9.41
C ILE A 422 -8.42 6.10 -8.26
N TYR A 423 -7.17 6.49 -8.04
CA TYR A 423 -6.79 7.43 -6.99
C TYR A 423 -7.52 8.78 -7.16
N ILE A 424 -7.45 9.39 -8.35
CA ILE A 424 -8.14 10.65 -8.67
C ILE A 424 -9.66 10.51 -8.52
N TRP A 425 -10.21 9.38 -8.95
CA TRP A 425 -11.64 9.11 -8.80
C TRP A 425 -12.07 9.03 -7.33
N LEU A 426 -11.25 8.39 -6.46
CA LEU A 426 -11.51 8.29 -5.03
C LEU A 426 -11.32 9.63 -4.32
N GLU A 427 -10.29 10.39 -4.68
CA GLU A 427 -10.01 11.73 -4.12
C GLU A 427 -11.19 12.68 -4.36
N ARG A 428 -11.79 12.66 -5.56
CA ARG A 428 -12.98 13.46 -5.87
C ARG A 428 -14.23 13.08 -5.09
N ARG A 429 -14.23 11.91 -4.43
CA ARG A 429 -15.38 11.44 -3.64
C ARG A 429 -15.35 11.92 -2.19
N GLU A 430 -14.29 12.62 -1.76
CA GLU A 430 -14.13 13.17 -0.41
C GLU A 430 -14.50 12.14 0.66
N LEU A 431 -13.82 11.00 0.67
CA LEU A 431 -14.08 9.94 1.63
C LEU A 431 -13.65 10.42 3.02
N GLU A 432 -14.60 10.46 3.96
CA GLU A 432 -14.30 10.82 5.36
C GLU A 432 -13.40 9.77 5.99
N SER A 433 -12.15 10.12 6.27
CA SER A 433 -11.25 9.26 7.04
C SER A 433 -11.22 9.71 8.50
N ALA A 434 -11.58 8.81 9.41
CA ALA A 434 -11.42 9.03 10.85
C ALA A 434 -9.95 8.95 11.32
N TRP A 435 -9.02 8.71 10.40
CA TRP A 435 -7.61 8.41 10.66
C TRP A 435 -6.73 9.54 10.12
N GLY A 436 -5.66 9.89 10.87
CA GLY A 436 -4.66 10.83 10.39
C GLY A 436 -3.95 10.30 9.15
N ASP A 437 -3.75 11.15 8.15
CA ASP A 437 -3.10 10.82 6.88
C ASP A 437 -1.62 11.25 6.92
N VAL A 438 -0.73 10.37 6.46
CA VAL A 438 0.71 10.67 6.28
C VAL A 438 0.93 11.86 5.35
N ARG A 439 0.02 12.11 4.40
CA ARG A 439 0.07 13.31 3.54
C ARG A 439 0.21 14.60 4.34
N ARG A 440 -0.50 14.71 5.47
CA ARG A 440 -0.35 15.85 6.39
C ARG A 440 1.06 15.92 7.00
N GLY A 441 1.65 14.76 7.29
CA GLY A 441 3.04 14.66 7.77
C GLY A 441 4.06 15.10 6.72
N ILE A 442 3.85 14.74 5.44
CA ILE A 442 4.68 15.17 4.31
C ILE A 442 4.62 16.69 4.17
N TRP A 443 3.43 17.27 4.15
CA TRP A 443 3.28 18.74 4.08
C TRP A 443 3.92 19.43 5.27
N MET A 444 3.78 18.89 6.48
CA MET A 444 4.44 19.43 7.67
C MET A 444 5.97 19.36 7.56
N ALA A 445 6.52 18.24 7.08
CA ALA A 445 7.96 18.07 6.89
C ALA A 445 8.51 19.02 5.82
N LEU A 446 7.81 19.17 4.69
CA LEU A 446 8.17 20.12 3.63
C LEU A 446 8.10 21.57 4.13
N THR A 447 7.02 21.93 4.83
CA THR A 447 6.86 23.28 5.42
C THR A 447 7.98 23.55 6.41
N ARG A 448 8.27 22.61 7.31
CA ARG A 448 9.39 22.74 8.26
C ARG A 448 10.73 22.89 7.53
N ALA A 449 11.01 22.04 6.55
CA ALA A 449 12.25 22.07 5.78
C ALA A 449 12.38 23.39 5.01
N GLY A 450 11.29 23.91 4.43
CA GLY A 450 11.23 25.21 3.79
C GLY A 450 11.52 26.34 4.78
N LEU A 451 10.77 26.40 5.89
CA LEU A 451 10.93 27.44 6.91
C LEU A 451 12.34 27.49 7.51
N MET A 452 12.95 26.32 7.77
CA MET A 452 14.31 26.26 8.36
C MET A 452 15.43 26.62 7.38
N ARG A 453 15.16 26.60 6.07
CA ARG A 453 16.13 26.97 5.02
C ARG A 453 15.96 28.38 4.50
N MET A 454 14.83 29.03 4.80
CA MET A 454 14.59 30.40 4.37
C MET A 454 15.40 31.35 5.25
N SER A 455 16.24 32.17 4.61
CA SER A 455 16.94 33.29 5.27
C SER A 455 15.97 34.45 5.50
N VAL A 456 16.24 35.25 6.53
CA VAL A 456 15.48 36.49 6.81
C VAL A 456 15.81 37.56 5.78
N GLU A 457 16.97 37.43 5.11
CA GLU A 457 17.38 38.38 4.07
C GLU A 457 16.53 38.18 2.80
N THR A 458 15.83 39.22 2.41
CA THR A 458 15.00 39.24 1.20
C THR A 458 15.83 39.68 0.01
N GLU A 459 16.13 38.73 -0.88
CA GLU A 459 16.70 39.02 -2.19
C GLU A 459 15.60 39.58 -3.12
N ALA A 460 15.91 40.62 -3.87
CA ALA A 460 14.95 41.24 -4.81
C ALA A 460 14.40 40.26 -5.85
N LYS A 461 15.19 39.26 -6.25
CA LYS A 461 14.82 38.22 -7.24
C LYS A 461 13.78 37.23 -6.71
N THR A 462 13.76 36.97 -5.41
CA THR A 462 12.88 35.97 -4.75
C THR A 462 11.73 36.63 -3.97
N TRP A 463 11.70 37.97 -3.90
CA TRP A 463 10.68 38.69 -3.19
C TRP A 463 9.27 38.36 -3.70
N ARG A 464 8.35 38.12 -2.75
CA ARG A 464 6.92 37.87 -3.00
C ARG A 464 6.09 38.73 -2.05
N PRO A 465 4.93 39.24 -2.50
CA PRO A 465 4.01 39.94 -1.60
C PRO A 465 3.39 38.97 -0.61
N HIS A 466 3.51 39.28 0.68
CA HIS A 466 2.85 38.58 1.77
C HIS A 466 1.90 39.54 2.49
N PRO A 467 0.73 39.88 1.88
CA PRO A 467 -0.18 40.86 2.44
C PRO A 467 -0.93 40.35 3.67
N LEU A 468 -0.93 41.14 4.71
CA LEU A 468 -1.83 41.04 5.85
C LEU A 468 -2.99 42.02 5.63
N VAL A 469 -4.17 41.50 5.36
CA VAL A 469 -5.38 42.29 5.10
C VAL A 469 -6.20 42.41 6.39
N LEU A 470 -6.33 43.61 6.91
CA LEU A 470 -7.19 43.93 8.05
C LEU A 470 -8.59 44.29 7.53
N SER A 471 -9.36 43.29 7.15
CA SER A 471 -10.64 43.47 6.45
C SER A 471 -11.81 43.82 7.39
N GLY A 472 -11.68 43.61 8.70
CA GLY A 472 -12.83 43.64 9.60
C GLY A 472 -13.83 42.55 9.25
N ALA A 473 -15.04 42.92 8.77
CA ALA A 473 -16.00 41.95 8.26
C ALA A 473 -15.72 41.65 6.79
N PRO A 474 -15.21 40.44 6.44
CA PRO A 474 -14.80 40.07 5.08
C PRO A 474 -15.92 40.24 4.03
N THR A 475 -17.15 40.04 4.44
CA THR A 475 -18.33 40.19 3.56
C THR A 475 -18.62 41.63 3.15
N LYS A 476 -18.36 42.59 4.03
CA LYS A 476 -18.59 44.02 3.76
C LYS A 476 -17.43 44.66 2.98
N ARG A 477 -16.20 44.19 3.22
CA ARG A 477 -14.98 44.73 2.61
C ARG A 477 -14.28 43.74 1.72
N PHE A 478 -15.06 43.01 0.90
CA PHE A 478 -14.55 41.99 0.02
C PHE A 478 -13.56 42.51 -1.02
N HIS A 479 -13.75 43.76 -1.49
CA HIS A 479 -12.86 44.41 -2.45
C HIS A 479 -11.38 44.47 -1.98
N LEU A 480 -11.12 44.62 -0.65
CA LEU A 480 -9.77 44.59 -0.11
C LEU A 480 -9.12 43.19 -0.26
N ILE A 481 -9.91 42.16 -0.05
CA ILE A 481 -9.46 40.78 -0.17
C ILE A 481 -9.21 40.43 -1.63
N GLU A 482 -10.09 40.86 -2.53
CA GLU A 482 -9.96 40.70 -3.97
C GLU A 482 -8.74 41.41 -4.52
N PHE A 483 -8.51 42.67 -4.10
CA PHE A 483 -7.31 43.41 -4.43
C PHE A 483 -6.03 42.70 -3.96
N ALA A 484 -6.00 42.27 -2.68
CA ALA A 484 -4.88 41.53 -2.12
C ALA A 484 -4.63 40.20 -2.85
N SER A 485 -5.68 39.49 -3.21
CA SER A 485 -5.60 38.23 -3.99
C SER A 485 -5.02 38.50 -5.37
N SER A 486 -5.46 39.55 -6.03
CA SER A 486 -4.92 39.99 -7.34
C SER A 486 -3.45 40.38 -7.24
N LEU A 487 -3.04 41.09 -6.17
CA LEU A 487 -1.67 41.46 -5.93
C LEU A 487 -0.75 40.25 -5.71
N THR A 488 -1.21 39.23 -4.99
CA THR A 488 -0.43 38.02 -4.75
C THR A 488 -0.37 37.10 -5.95
N HIS A 489 -1.36 37.14 -6.81
CA HIS A 489 -1.49 36.28 -7.99
C HIS A 489 -1.21 34.81 -7.69
N ASN A 490 -1.64 34.32 -6.54
CA ASN A 490 -1.36 32.97 -5.99
C ASN A 490 0.14 32.62 -5.83
N ARG A 491 1.04 33.63 -5.85
CA ARG A 491 2.49 33.43 -5.70
C ARG A 491 3.03 33.88 -4.35
N GLY A 492 2.21 34.60 -3.56
CA GLY A 492 2.50 35.04 -2.20
C GLY A 492 1.58 34.38 -1.16
N ILE A 493 1.78 34.73 0.11
CA ILE A 493 0.94 34.22 1.20
C ILE A 493 -0.01 35.33 1.61
N LEU A 494 -1.29 35.18 1.25
CA LEU A 494 -2.35 36.09 1.65
C LEU A 494 -2.86 35.75 3.05
N THR A 495 -2.89 36.71 3.97
CA THR A 495 -3.49 36.53 5.29
C THR A 495 -4.63 37.54 5.48
N ILE A 496 -5.82 37.00 5.72
CA ILE A 496 -7.02 37.81 6.04
C ILE A 496 -7.21 37.82 7.54
N SER A 497 -7.23 39.01 8.14
CA SER A 497 -7.40 39.14 9.56
C SER A 497 -8.60 39.98 9.92
N THR A 498 -9.27 39.59 11.01
CA THR A 498 -10.39 40.28 11.63
C THR A 498 -10.08 40.51 13.09
N VAL A 499 -10.15 41.77 13.53
CA VAL A 499 -10.02 42.17 14.93
C VAL A 499 -11.40 42.31 15.54
N LEU A 500 -11.65 41.62 16.65
CA LEU A 500 -12.88 41.71 17.43
C LEU A 500 -12.64 42.61 18.63
N THR A 501 -13.46 43.64 18.81
CA THR A 501 -13.33 44.62 19.88
C THR A 501 -13.80 44.12 21.25
N ASN A 502 -14.35 42.91 21.33
CA ASN A 502 -14.79 42.33 22.59
C ASN A 502 -13.68 41.41 23.15
N GLN A 503 -13.13 41.79 24.31
CA GLN A 503 -12.01 41.09 24.95
C GLN A 503 -12.38 39.71 25.55
N ASN A 504 -13.66 39.44 25.80
CA ASN A 504 -14.13 38.20 26.46
C ASN A 504 -14.64 37.14 25.47
N ILE A 505 -14.05 37.05 24.30
CA ILE A 505 -14.46 36.03 23.32
C ILE A 505 -13.72 34.71 23.57
N SER A 506 -14.47 33.62 23.75
CA SER A 506 -13.90 32.30 23.93
C SER A 506 -13.15 31.85 22.66
N SER A 507 -12.05 31.07 22.83
CA SER A 507 -11.27 30.51 21.73
C SER A 507 -12.13 29.66 20.77
N GLU A 508 -13.18 29.02 21.28
CA GLU A 508 -14.13 28.27 20.47
C GLU A 508 -14.91 29.17 19.50
N ARG A 509 -15.31 30.36 19.93
CA ARG A 509 -16.03 31.31 19.08
C ARG A 509 -15.10 31.94 18.03
N GLN A 510 -13.84 32.20 18.39
CA GLN A 510 -12.82 32.65 17.44
C GLN A 510 -12.61 31.61 16.34
N ASN A 511 -12.43 30.31 16.70
CA ASN A 511 -12.24 29.22 15.75
C ASN A 511 -13.45 29.03 14.81
N LYS A 512 -14.68 29.16 15.34
CA LYS A 512 -15.90 29.10 14.52
C LYS A 512 -15.98 30.27 13.52
N MET A 513 -15.50 31.47 13.91
CA MET A 513 -15.43 32.62 12.99
C MET A 513 -14.34 32.41 11.93
N GLU A 514 -13.15 31.94 12.30
CA GLU A 514 -12.10 31.61 11.34
C GLU A 514 -12.60 30.61 10.32
N GLN A 515 -13.31 29.57 10.75
CA GLN A 515 -13.86 28.56 9.84
C GLN A 515 -14.88 29.17 8.87
N LYS A 516 -15.81 29.99 9.34
CA LYS A 516 -16.78 30.66 8.46
C LYS A 516 -16.10 31.56 7.42
N ILE A 517 -15.01 32.24 7.80
CA ILE A 517 -14.24 33.07 6.86
C ILE A 517 -13.53 32.20 5.85
N ARG A 518 -12.93 31.09 6.27
CA ARG A 518 -12.32 30.10 5.33
C ARG A 518 -13.33 29.56 4.34
N ASP A 519 -14.51 29.16 4.80
CA ASP A 519 -15.60 28.67 3.94
C ASP A 519 -16.07 29.75 2.95
N PHE A 520 -16.11 31.02 3.38
CA PHE A 520 -16.44 32.16 2.54
C PHE A 520 -15.39 32.39 1.43
N LEU A 521 -14.10 32.25 1.75
CA LEU A 521 -13.00 32.40 0.80
C LEU A 521 -12.94 31.22 -0.18
N SER A 522 -13.11 30.00 0.31
CA SER A 522 -13.08 28.80 -0.53
C SER A 522 -14.19 28.80 -1.59
N LYS A 523 -15.39 29.27 -1.25
CA LYS A 523 -16.50 29.44 -2.21
C LYS A 523 -16.19 30.42 -3.34
N ARG A 524 -15.19 31.28 -3.17
CA ARG A 524 -14.72 32.27 -4.16
C ARG A 524 -13.37 31.96 -4.76
N SER A 525 -12.88 30.71 -4.52
CA SER A 525 -11.57 30.26 -5.02
C SER A 525 -10.39 31.13 -4.59
N ILE A 526 -10.50 31.81 -3.42
CA ILE A 526 -9.42 32.63 -2.86
C ILE A 526 -8.65 31.78 -1.85
N GLN A 527 -7.36 31.60 -2.11
CA GLN A 527 -6.44 30.92 -1.20
C GLN A 527 -5.84 31.92 -0.21
N GLY A 528 -6.15 31.80 1.07
CA GLY A 528 -5.64 32.68 2.10
C GLY A 528 -5.68 32.07 3.48
N LEU A 529 -4.72 32.46 4.32
CA LEU A 529 -4.72 32.15 5.74
C LEU A 529 -5.71 33.10 6.45
N VAL A 530 -6.40 32.57 7.44
CA VAL A 530 -7.38 33.36 8.21
C VAL A 530 -6.96 33.44 9.67
N ARG A 531 -6.96 34.64 10.22
CA ARG A 531 -6.69 34.87 11.63
C ARG A 531 -7.72 35.83 12.24
N VAL A 532 -8.35 35.37 13.32
CA VAL A 532 -9.23 36.23 14.14
C VAL A 532 -8.53 36.49 15.46
N THR A 533 -8.44 37.75 15.86
CA THR A 533 -7.88 38.18 17.15
C THR A 533 -8.86 39.09 17.90
N SER A 534 -8.68 39.19 19.20
CA SER A 534 -9.46 40.13 20.04
C SER A 534 -8.54 41.19 20.65
N ALA A 535 -9.01 42.43 20.67
CA ALA A 535 -8.28 43.54 21.26
C ALA A 535 -9.28 44.58 21.80
N SER A 536 -8.80 45.56 22.57
CA SER A 536 -9.58 46.68 23.09
C SER A 536 -10.15 47.57 21.98
N ASN A 537 -9.34 47.79 20.93
CA ASN A 537 -9.75 48.48 19.71
C ASN A 537 -9.12 47.86 18.46
N PRO A 538 -9.64 48.14 17.25
CA PRO A 538 -9.14 47.56 16.00
C PRO A 538 -7.67 47.92 15.72
N PHE A 539 -7.20 49.10 16.12
CA PHE A 539 -5.84 49.57 15.88
C PHE A 539 -4.81 48.78 16.71
N GLU A 540 -5.07 48.63 18.02
CA GLU A 540 -4.21 47.77 18.86
C GLU A 540 -4.17 46.31 18.42
N GLY A 541 -5.31 45.79 17.99
CA GLY A 541 -5.37 44.43 17.45
C GLY A 541 -4.58 44.29 16.15
N GLY A 542 -4.66 45.29 15.27
CA GLY A 542 -3.87 45.35 14.04
C GLY A 542 -2.37 45.46 14.35
N LYS A 543 -1.96 46.32 15.27
CA LYS A 543 -0.57 46.45 15.70
C LYS A 543 -0.02 45.15 16.28
N LYS A 544 -0.75 44.51 17.20
CA LYS A 544 -0.35 43.20 17.74
C LYS A 544 -0.18 42.16 16.67
N LEU A 545 -1.04 42.16 15.65
CA LEU A 545 -0.90 41.21 14.53
C LEU A 545 0.35 41.50 13.69
N VAL A 546 0.63 42.75 13.39
CA VAL A 546 1.83 43.16 12.63
C VAL A 546 3.10 42.79 13.40
N ASP A 547 3.12 43.01 14.71
CA ASP A 547 4.30 42.78 15.56
C ASP A 547 4.55 41.28 15.83
N SER A 548 3.51 40.44 15.88
CA SER A 548 3.62 39.07 16.37
C SER A 548 3.23 37.99 15.35
N TYR A 549 2.67 38.33 14.19
CA TYR A 549 2.19 37.39 13.23
C TYR A 549 3.27 37.00 12.22
N GLY A 550 3.56 35.72 12.14
CA GLY A 550 4.52 35.15 11.20
C GLY A 550 5.19 33.91 11.76
N LEU A 551 5.94 33.21 10.93
CA LEU A 551 6.73 32.05 11.30
C LEU A 551 8.14 32.16 10.68
N GLY A 552 9.14 32.50 11.50
CA GLY A 552 10.52 32.65 11.03
C GLY A 552 10.65 33.75 9.97
N ALA A 553 11.13 33.38 8.78
CA ALA A 553 11.26 34.31 7.65
C ALA A 553 9.93 34.65 6.95
N LEU A 554 8.86 33.89 7.20
CA LEU A 554 7.53 34.14 6.64
C LEU A 554 6.74 35.13 7.51
N VAL A 555 7.07 36.40 7.39
CA VAL A 555 6.34 37.52 8.03
C VAL A 555 5.62 38.32 6.95
N PRO A 556 4.46 38.96 7.27
CA PRO A 556 3.83 39.89 6.34
C PRO A 556 4.78 41.03 5.99
N ASN A 557 4.94 41.29 4.70
CA ASN A 557 5.76 42.39 4.17
C ASN A 557 4.92 43.51 3.56
N THR A 558 3.61 43.35 3.51
CA THR A 558 2.65 44.28 2.96
C THR A 558 1.41 44.31 3.87
N ILE A 559 0.94 45.48 4.24
CA ILE A 559 -0.27 45.63 5.05
C ILE A 559 -1.32 46.34 4.20
N ILE A 560 -2.53 45.76 4.16
CA ILE A 560 -3.67 46.33 3.44
C ILE A 560 -4.74 46.70 4.46
N LEU A 561 -5.03 47.99 4.54
CA LEU A 561 -6.00 48.57 5.45
C LEU A 561 -7.17 49.17 4.67
N GLY A 562 -8.37 49.03 5.18
CA GLY A 562 -9.52 49.81 4.69
C GLY A 562 -9.59 51.16 5.35
N ASN A 563 -10.15 52.13 4.66
CA ASN A 563 -10.44 53.45 5.25
C ASN A 563 -11.40 53.30 6.44
N SER A 564 -11.21 54.12 7.45
CA SER A 564 -12.09 54.17 8.62
C SER A 564 -13.20 55.18 8.39
N GLU A 565 -14.43 54.82 8.76
CA GLU A 565 -15.57 55.73 8.79
C GLU A 565 -15.57 56.63 10.08
N ASN A 566 -14.65 56.35 11.00
CA ASN A 566 -14.53 57.09 12.27
C ASN A 566 -13.27 57.97 12.21
N ASP A 567 -13.47 59.28 12.32
CA ASP A 567 -12.43 60.32 12.23
C ASP A 567 -11.31 60.13 13.24
N ASP A 568 -11.60 59.58 14.42
CA ASP A 568 -10.61 59.29 15.47
C ASP A 568 -9.56 58.26 15.05
N TYR A 569 -9.91 57.36 14.10
CA TYR A 569 -8.99 56.33 13.59
C TYR A 569 -8.28 56.75 12.31
N ILE A 570 -8.79 57.72 11.55
CA ILE A 570 -8.15 58.27 10.36
C ILE A 570 -6.84 58.97 10.76
N CYS A 571 -6.85 59.81 11.80
CA CYS A 571 -5.65 60.46 12.32
C CYS A 571 -4.57 59.48 12.79
N LEU A 572 -4.94 58.36 13.43
CA LEU A 572 -4.02 57.35 13.91
C LEU A 572 -3.34 56.57 12.78
N LEU A 573 -4.02 56.36 11.65
CA LEU A 573 -3.46 55.71 10.44
C LEU A 573 -2.40 56.60 9.77
N TYR A 574 -2.59 57.90 9.70
CA TYR A 574 -1.67 58.85 9.09
C TYR A 574 -0.51 59.27 10.00
N THR A 575 -0.67 59.18 11.30
CA THR A 575 0.34 59.61 12.30
C THR A 575 1.16 58.46 12.88
N SER A 576 0.78 57.19 12.61
CA SER A 576 1.55 56.05 13.06
C SER A 576 2.78 55.85 12.17
N PRO A 577 4.01 56.00 12.68
CA PRO A 577 5.20 55.79 11.86
C PRO A 577 5.26 54.34 11.38
N SER A 578 5.34 54.15 10.07
CA SER A 578 5.61 52.85 9.51
C SER A 578 6.97 52.35 10.02
N PRO A 579 7.14 51.04 10.32
CA PRO A 579 8.47 50.50 10.62
C PRO A 579 9.53 50.81 9.55
N ARG A 580 9.10 51.09 8.31
CA ARG A 580 9.96 51.55 7.21
C ARG A 580 10.35 53.03 7.27
N ASP A 581 9.57 53.87 7.88
CA ASP A 581 9.87 55.32 7.95
C ASP A 581 11.11 55.62 8.80
N ARG A 582 11.50 54.73 9.70
CA ARG A 582 12.77 54.78 10.41
C ARG A 582 14.00 54.49 9.56
N SER A 583 13.86 53.78 8.43
CA SER A 583 14.96 53.46 7.52
C SER A 583 15.07 54.44 6.34
N LEU A 584 14.00 55.15 5.99
CA LEU A 584 13.96 56.13 4.89
C LEU A 584 14.47 57.50 5.28
N SER A 585 14.65 57.83 6.59
CA SER A 585 15.23 59.09 7.06
C SER A 585 16.74 59.24 6.81
N ARG A 586 17.36 58.33 6.06
CA ARG A 586 18.79 58.34 5.67
C ARG A 586 19.01 58.30 4.16
N MET A 587 18.10 58.79 3.33
CA MET A 587 18.50 59.13 1.97
C MET A 587 19.22 60.51 1.98
N PRO A 588 20.46 60.58 1.49
CA PRO A 588 21.12 61.89 1.33
C PRO A 588 20.33 62.72 0.34
N SER A 589 19.98 63.91 0.74
CA SER A 589 19.49 64.96 -0.17
C SER A 589 20.62 65.38 -1.07
N SER A 590 20.88 64.64 -2.15
CA SER A 590 21.74 65.14 -3.26
C SER A 590 21.63 64.19 -4.44
N ALA A 591 20.79 64.49 -5.37
CA ALA A 591 21.02 64.75 -6.79
C ALA A 591 19.67 64.76 -7.51
#